data_cae7d7a9ae8080053ef467653b9575c5
#
_entry.id   cae7d7a9ae8080053ef467653b9575c5
#
_cell.length_a   1.000
_cell.length_b   1.000
_cell.length_c   1.000
_cell.angle_alpha   90.00
_cell.angle_beta   90.00
_cell.angle_gamma   90.00
#
_symmetry.space_group_name_H-M   'P 1'
#
loop_
_entity.id
_entity.type
_entity.pdbx_description
1 polymer ?
#
loop_
_entity_poly.entity_id
_entity_poly.type
_entity_poly.pdbx_seq_one_letter_code
_entity_poly.pdbx_strand_id
1 'polypeptide(L)'
;MGEDYHVARYEGFGPGGTMLLVECLTDNANRTIGDVRPAFTKGKGKMGTPGTVAHMFDHAAVFVFPGDEDEVLEALLLADVDVTDVESEEGLLTVLSPHTEYAKTRNTLTEAFPNVDFEVDEIQFVPKGETPISGDELEQFEKLLGLLNACEDVQNIFHDAKI
;
A
#
# COMPACT_ATOMS: atom_id res chain seq x y z
N MET A 1 -20.98 21.31 4.07
CA MET A 1 -21.06 20.38 4.49
C MET A 1 -19.85 19.76 4.67
N GLY A 2 -19.26 19.50 5.59
CA GLY A 2 -18.09 18.77 5.91
C GLY A 2 -17.63 17.84 4.84
N GLU A 3 -18.18 18.09 3.75
CA GLU A 3 -17.98 17.18 2.71
C GLU A 3 -16.71 17.37 1.98
N ASP A 4 -15.91 18.30 2.36
CA ASP A 4 -14.62 18.51 1.71
C ASP A 4 -13.62 17.47 2.22
N TYR A 5 -13.96 16.20 2.06
CA TYR A 5 -13.06 15.13 2.41
C TYR A 5 -11.88 15.11 1.44
N HIS A 6 -10.71 14.92 1.99
CA HIS A 6 -9.48 14.81 1.21
C HIS A 6 -8.58 13.73 1.80
N VAL A 7 -7.64 13.26 0.98
CA VAL A 7 -6.67 12.28 1.42
C VAL A 7 -5.53 12.99 2.13
N ALA A 8 -5.21 12.52 3.34
CA ALA A 8 -4.05 12.99 4.09
C ALA A 8 -3.15 11.80 4.36
N ARG A 9 -1.85 11.96 4.13
CA ARG A 9 -0.88 10.89 4.35
C ARG A 9 0.11 11.30 5.40
N TYR A 10 0.35 10.38 6.34
CA TYR A 10 1.29 10.59 7.42
C TYR A 10 2.36 9.51 7.35
N GLU A 11 3.59 9.89 7.67
CA GLU A 11 4.73 8.99 7.56
C GLU A 11 5.41 8.84 8.91
N GLY A 12 5.92 7.66 9.17
CA GLY A 12 6.58 7.43 10.44
C GLY A 12 7.37 6.15 10.49
N PHE A 13 7.98 5.93 11.63
CA PHE A 13 8.78 4.75 11.92
C PHE A 13 8.11 3.96 13.04
N GLY A 14 8.25 2.65 12.97
CA GLY A 14 7.74 1.74 13.99
C GLY A 14 8.86 0.96 14.65
N PRO A 15 8.49 0.02 15.52
CA PRO A 15 9.49 -0.84 16.18
C PRO A 15 10.35 -1.57 15.15
N GLY A 16 11.63 -1.76 15.49
CA GLY A 16 12.56 -2.49 14.63
C GLY A 16 13.03 -1.74 13.40
N GLY A 17 12.81 -0.42 13.35
CA GLY A 17 13.19 0.38 12.18
C GLY A 17 12.24 0.26 11.01
N THR A 18 11.03 -0.26 11.25
CA THR A 18 10.00 -0.35 10.22
C THR A 18 9.53 1.03 9.80
N MET A 19 9.12 1.14 8.53
CA MET A 19 8.60 2.38 7.96
C MET A 19 7.12 2.21 7.66
N LEU A 20 6.32 3.22 8.00
CA LEU A 20 4.88 3.19 7.80
C LEU A 20 4.42 4.43 7.07
N LEU A 21 3.48 4.23 6.16
CA LEU A 21 2.79 5.31 5.47
C LEU A 21 1.31 5.12 5.73
N VAL A 22 0.71 6.07 6.44
CA VAL A 22 -0.69 5.98 6.89
C VAL A 22 -1.53 6.90 6.02
N GLU A 23 -2.48 6.31 5.30
CA GLU A 23 -3.37 7.05 4.43
C GLU A 23 -4.72 7.23 5.11
N CYS A 24 -5.15 8.48 5.21
CA CYS A 24 -6.39 8.85 5.87
C CYS A 24 -7.32 9.58 4.89
N LEU A 25 -8.61 9.48 5.14
CA LEU A 25 -9.61 10.28 4.47
C LEU A 25 -10.28 11.13 5.53
N THR A 26 -10.19 12.45 5.39
CA THR A 26 -10.62 13.36 6.45
C THR A 26 -11.13 14.68 5.90
N ASP A 27 -12.08 15.26 6.62
CA ASP A 27 -12.55 16.64 6.39
C ASP A 27 -11.91 17.60 7.41
N ASN A 28 -11.09 17.08 8.34
CA ASN A 28 -10.46 17.88 9.38
C ASN A 28 -9.08 17.32 9.74
N ALA A 29 -8.06 17.83 9.06
CA ALA A 29 -6.69 17.35 9.25
C ALA A 29 -6.16 17.54 10.68
N ASN A 30 -6.62 18.57 11.38
CA ASN A 30 -6.20 18.79 12.77
C ASN A 30 -6.72 17.69 13.69
N ARG A 31 -7.94 17.24 13.47
CA ARG A 31 -8.50 16.11 14.21
C ARG A 31 -7.69 14.83 13.92
N THR A 32 -7.41 14.60 12.63
CA THR A 32 -6.70 13.38 12.22
C THR A 32 -5.31 13.31 12.82
N ILE A 33 -4.53 14.38 12.73
CA ILE A 33 -3.18 14.41 13.28
C ILE A 33 -3.20 14.27 14.81
N GLY A 34 -4.26 14.79 15.45
CA GLY A 34 -4.46 14.67 16.89
C GLY A 34 -4.72 13.23 17.33
N ASP A 35 -5.16 12.36 16.42
CA ASP A 35 -5.37 10.94 16.70
C ASP A 35 -4.18 10.09 16.27
N VAL A 36 -3.59 10.40 15.12
CA VAL A 36 -2.51 9.58 14.53
C VAL A 36 -1.20 9.75 15.31
N ARG A 37 -0.84 10.98 15.68
CA ARG A 37 0.42 11.21 16.41
C ARG A 37 0.48 10.45 17.73
N PRO A 38 -0.55 10.53 18.60
CA PRO A 38 -0.52 9.74 19.85
C PRO A 38 -0.50 8.24 19.61
N ALA A 39 -1.13 7.77 18.51
CA ALA A 39 -1.11 6.35 18.18
C ALA A 39 0.32 5.88 17.89
N PHE A 40 1.09 6.65 17.13
CA PHE A 40 2.50 6.36 16.89
C PHE A 40 3.28 6.32 18.20
N THR A 41 3.11 7.33 19.04
CA THR A 41 3.85 7.43 20.29
C THR A 41 3.53 6.26 21.23
N LYS A 42 2.26 5.94 21.41
CA LYS A 42 1.83 4.83 22.26
C LYS A 42 2.28 3.49 21.72
N GLY A 43 2.36 3.36 20.40
CA GLY A 43 2.82 2.15 19.74
C GLY A 43 4.34 2.03 19.65
N LYS A 44 5.07 2.89 20.33
CA LYS A 44 6.54 2.93 20.33
C LYS A 44 7.13 3.24 18.96
N GLY A 45 6.37 4.00 18.18
CA GLY A 45 6.82 4.53 16.91
C GLY A 45 7.10 6.02 17.02
N LYS A 46 7.38 6.62 15.87
CA LYS A 46 7.63 8.05 15.77
C LYS A 46 7.12 8.59 14.46
N MET A 47 6.24 9.58 14.52
CA MET A 47 5.75 10.24 13.32
C MET A 47 6.79 11.19 12.78
N GLY A 48 7.07 11.12 11.48
CA GLY A 48 8.02 11.99 10.80
C GLY A 48 7.33 13.05 9.96
N THR A 49 8.15 13.86 9.30
CA THR A 49 7.67 14.88 8.37
C THR A 49 7.42 14.25 6.99
N PRO A 50 6.63 14.92 6.14
CA PRO A 50 6.38 14.42 4.78
C PRO A 50 7.68 14.19 4.01
N GLY A 51 7.76 13.06 3.32
CA GLY A 51 8.93 12.67 2.55
C GLY A 51 9.94 11.82 3.32
N THR A 52 9.76 11.65 4.63
CA THR A 52 10.69 10.90 5.47
C THR A 52 10.77 9.43 5.05
N VAL A 53 9.65 8.79 4.73
CA VAL A 53 9.61 7.38 4.33
C VAL A 53 9.00 7.15 2.95
N ALA A 54 8.26 8.13 2.41
CA ALA A 54 7.54 7.94 1.15
C ALA A 54 8.45 7.54 -0.01
N HIS A 55 9.69 8.03 -0.03
CA HIS A 55 10.66 7.69 -1.08
C HIS A 55 11.09 6.22 -1.05
N MET A 56 10.77 5.50 0.02
CA MET A 56 11.07 4.07 0.16
C MET A 56 9.90 3.19 -0.28
N PHE A 57 8.87 3.80 -0.85
CA PHE A 57 7.69 3.09 -1.38
C PHE A 57 7.47 3.48 -2.83
N ASP A 58 6.93 2.55 -3.61
CA ASP A 58 6.48 2.81 -4.97
C ASP A 58 4.96 3.00 -4.94
N HIS A 59 4.48 4.10 -5.51
CA HIS A 59 3.06 4.35 -5.65
C HIS A 59 2.59 3.59 -6.89
N ALA A 60 1.97 2.46 -6.70
CA ALA A 60 1.74 1.47 -7.76
C ALA A 60 0.29 1.00 -7.84
N ALA A 61 -0.10 0.63 -9.06
CA ALA A 61 -1.30 -0.16 -9.29
C ALA A 61 -0.92 -1.62 -9.09
N VAL A 62 -1.68 -2.33 -8.27
CA VAL A 62 -1.41 -3.71 -7.89
C VAL A 62 -2.59 -4.60 -8.28
N PHE A 63 -2.31 -5.63 -9.07
CA PHE A 63 -3.31 -6.61 -9.46
C PHE A 63 -2.80 -8.00 -9.12
N VAL A 64 -3.58 -8.77 -8.37
CA VAL A 64 -3.24 -10.14 -8.02
C VAL A 64 -4.37 -11.05 -8.49
N PHE A 65 -4.04 -12.04 -9.29
CA PHE A 65 -5.04 -12.93 -9.88
C PHE A 65 -4.41 -14.22 -10.38
N PRO A 66 -5.18 -15.31 -10.48
CA PRO A 66 -4.67 -16.54 -11.09
C PRO A 66 -4.49 -16.34 -12.61
N GLY A 67 -3.36 -16.81 -13.14
CA GLY A 67 -3.11 -16.70 -14.57
C GLY A 67 -1.75 -17.24 -14.98
N ASP A 68 -1.48 -17.12 -16.27
CA ASP A 68 -0.21 -17.52 -16.87
C ASP A 68 0.67 -16.30 -17.12
N GLU A 69 1.87 -16.32 -16.59
CA GLU A 69 2.81 -15.18 -16.66
C GLU A 69 3.09 -14.76 -18.11
N ASP A 70 3.38 -15.72 -18.98
CA ASP A 70 3.75 -15.41 -20.36
C ASP A 70 2.58 -14.80 -21.15
N GLU A 71 1.36 -15.33 -20.95
CA GLU A 71 0.18 -14.80 -21.61
C GLU A 71 -0.13 -13.37 -21.15
N VAL A 72 0.01 -13.14 -19.85
CA VAL A 72 -0.25 -11.81 -19.27
C VAL A 72 0.78 -10.79 -19.75
N LEU A 73 2.07 -11.16 -19.75
CA LEU A 73 3.11 -10.28 -20.25
C LEU A 73 2.89 -9.92 -21.70
N GLU A 74 2.52 -10.91 -22.53
CA GLU A 74 2.26 -10.65 -23.95
C GLU A 74 1.11 -9.66 -24.12
N ALA A 75 0.00 -9.86 -23.41
CA ALA A 75 -1.15 -8.98 -23.50
C ALA A 75 -0.79 -7.53 -23.09
N LEU A 76 -0.04 -7.37 -22.03
CA LEU A 76 0.36 -6.05 -21.54
C LEU A 76 1.32 -5.36 -22.51
N LEU A 77 2.27 -6.11 -23.07
CA LEU A 77 3.21 -5.57 -24.05
C LEU A 77 2.50 -5.16 -25.35
N LEU A 78 1.58 -5.96 -25.84
CA LEU A 78 0.83 -5.64 -27.05
C LEU A 78 -0.03 -4.39 -26.89
N ALA A 79 -0.51 -4.13 -25.69
CA ALA A 79 -1.31 -2.95 -25.40
C ALA A 79 -0.46 -1.72 -25.02
N ASP A 80 0.86 -1.87 -25.04
CA ASP A 80 1.81 -0.81 -24.70
C ASP A 80 1.58 -0.26 -23.28
N VAL A 81 1.31 -1.17 -22.33
CA VAL A 81 1.17 -0.82 -20.93
C VAL A 81 2.55 -0.72 -20.30
N ASP A 82 2.77 0.34 -19.52
CA ASP A 82 4.01 0.51 -18.76
C ASP A 82 3.93 -0.38 -17.52
N VAL A 83 4.61 -1.52 -17.54
CA VAL A 83 4.59 -2.51 -16.47
C VAL A 83 5.88 -2.45 -15.70
N THR A 84 5.77 -2.32 -14.36
CA THR A 84 6.95 -2.31 -13.48
C THR A 84 7.46 -3.73 -13.24
N ASP A 85 6.57 -4.67 -12.97
CA ASP A 85 6.95 -6.05 -12.67
C ASP A 85 5.77 -7.00 -12.83
N VAL A 86 6.07 -8.25 -13.15
CA VAL A 86 5.11 -9.35 -13.14
C VAL A 86 5.78 -10.53 -12.45
N GLU A 87 5.19 -11.00 -11.36
CA GLU A 87 5.71 -12.13 -10.62
C GLU A 87 4.67 -13.23 -10.56
N SER A 88 5.15 -14.48 -10.58
CA SER A 88 4.28 -15.66 -10.49
C SER A 88 4.71 -16.50 -9.30
N GLU A 89 3.76 -16.89 -8.47
CA GLU A 89 3.99 -17.78 -7.36
C GLU A 89 2.79 -18.71 -7.23
N GLU A 90 3.03 -19.99 -7.45
CA GLU A 90 2.00 -21.04 -7.34
C GLU A 90 0.74 -20.75 -8.20
N GLY A 91 0.95 -20.24 -9.41
CA GLY A 91 -0.15 -19.95 -10.33
C GLY A 91 -0.86 -18.64 -10.08
N LEU A 92 -0.45 -17.92 -9.05
CA LEU A 92 -1.02 -16.61 -8.71
C LEU A 92 -0.06 -15.54 -9.20
N LEU A 93 -0.55 -14.63 -10.03
CA LEU A 93 0.26 -13.55 -10.60
C LEU A 93 0.07 -12.26 -9.81
N THR A 94 1.18 -11.53 -9.64
CA THR A 94 1.15 -10.16 -9.15
C THR A 94 1.67 -9.25 -10.25
N VAL A 95 0.84 -8.33 -10.71
CA VAL A 95 1.20 -7.35 -11.73
C VAL A 95 1.30 -5.99 -11.08
N LEU A 96 2.45 -5.34 -11.25
CA LEU A 96 2.70 -3.99 -10.75
C LEU A 96 2.89 -3.04 -11.91
N SER A 97 2.25 -1.91 -11.86
CA SER A 97 2.47 -0.82 -12.83
C SER A 97 2.43 0.51 -12.07
N PRO A 98 2.96 1.60 -12.66
CA PRO A 98 2.84 2.90 -12.01
C PRO A 98 1.37 3.22 -11.73
N HIS A 99 1.09 3.91 -10.63
CA HIS A 99 -0.31 4.19 -10.25
C HIS A 99 -1.08 4.93 -11.35
N THR A 100 -0.39 5.73 -12.16
CA THR A 100 -0.98 6.47 -13.28
C THR A 100 -1.46 5.54 -14.41
N GLU A 101 -0.97 4.31 -14.45
CA GLU A 101 -1.35 3.31 -15.45
C GLU A 101 -2.46 2.37 -14.96
N TYR A 102 -3.05 2.66 -13.80
CA TYR A 102 -4.04 1.77 -13.20
C TYR A 102 -5.18 1.43 -14.16
N ALA A 103 -5.83 2.42 -14.73
CA ALA A 103 -6.98 2.20 -15.62
C ALA A 103 -6.58 1.44 -16.89
N LYS A 104 -5.47 1.82 -17.49
CA LYS A 104 -4.99 1.16 -18.71
C LYS A 104 -4.63 -0.30 -18.45
N THR A 105 -3.94 -0.57 -17.35
CA THR A 105 -3.56 -1.93 -16.97
C THR A 105 -4.79 -2.78 -16.71
N ARG A 106 -5.73 -2.27 -15.92
CA ARG A 106 -6.95 -2.97 -15.59
C ARG A 106 -7.78 -3.30 -16.82
N ASN A 107 -7.95 -2.31 -17.70
CA ASN A 107 -8.74 -2.50 -18.92
C ASN A 107 -8.09 -3.53 -19.83
N THR A 108 -6.78 -3.50 -19.96
CA THR A 108 -6.04 -4.48 -20.78
C THR A 108 -6.25 -5.88 -20.24
N LEU A 109 -6.11 -6.06 -18.92
CA LEU A 109 -6.29 -7.38 -18.29
C LEU A 109 -7.72 -7.90 -18.43
N THR A 110 -8.73 -7.04 -18.25
CA THR A 110 -10.12 -7.47 -18.35
C THR A 110 -10.53 -7.76 -19.78
N GLU A 111 -9.99 -7.06 -20.76
CA GLU A 111 -10.26 -7.32 -22.17
C GLU A 111 -9.58 -8.60 -22.67
N ALA A 112 -8.33 -8.81 -22.27
CA ALA A 112 -7.57 -10.00 -22.67
C ALA A 112 -8.05 -11.26 -21.94
N PHE A 113 -8.49 -11.11 -20.70
CA PHE A 113 -8.92 -12.22 -19.85
C PHE A 113 -10.29 -11.91 -19.25
N PRO A 114 -11.38 -12.08 -20.04
CA PRO A 114 -12.72 -11.68 -19.57
C PRO A 114 -13.21 -12.37 -18.30
N ASN A 115 -12.63 -13.53 -17.98
CA ASN A 115 -13.01 -14.28 -16.78
C ASN A 115 -12.07 -14.05 -15.61
N VAL A 116 -11.18 -13.03 -15.71
CA VAL A 116 -10.23 -12.77 -14.65
C VAL A 116 -10.94 -12.41 -13.33
N ASP A 117 -10.45 -13.01 -12.24
CA ASP A 117 -10.99 -12.78 -10.91
C ASP A 117 -9.86 -12.21 -10.05
N PHE A 118 -9.87 -10.90 -9.86
CA PHE A 118 -8.83 -10.22 -9.11
C PHE A 118 -8.98 -10.45 -7.61
N GLU A 119 -7.93 -10.98 -6.98
CA GLU A 119 -7.85 -11.03 -5.53
C GLU A 119 -7.45 -9.68 -4.97
N VAL A 120 -6.61 -8.93 -5.74
CA VAL A 120 -6.25 -7.56 -5.43
C VAL A 120 -6.37 -6.75 -6.72
N ASP A 121 -6.96 -5.57 -6.62
CA ASP A 121 -7.20 -4.66 -7.73
C ASP A 121 -7.27 -3.26 -7.11
N GLU A 122 -6.10 -2.66 -6.85
CA GLU A 122 -6.06 -1.38 -6.17
C GLU A 122 -4.74 -0.65 -6.35
N ILE A 123 -4.73 0.63 -5.96
CA ILE A 123 -3.52 1.44 -5.94
C ILE A 123 -2.97 1.38 -4.51
N GLN A 124 -1.69 1.07 -4.38
CA GLN A 124 -1.01 0.93 -3.09
C GLN A 124 0.32 1.64 -3.08
N PHE A 125 0.86 1.83 -1.88
CA PHE A 125 2.26 2.17 -1.70
C PHE A 125 2.98 0.89 -1.35
N VAL A 126 3.85 0.43 -2.24
CA VAL A 126 4.55 -0.85 -2.13
C VAL A 126 5.98 -0.60 -1.68
N PRO A 127 6.44 -1.21 -0.58
CA PRO A 127 7.79 -0.96 -0.10
C PRO A 127 8.83 -1.47 -1.10
N LYS A 128 9.90 -0.69 -1.28
CA LYS A 128 11.01 -1.08 -2.16
C LYS A 128 11.86 -2.19 -1.54
N GLY A 129 11.83 -2.32 -0.23
CA GLY A 129 12.51 -3.38 0.49
C GLY A 129 11.71 -3.75 1.72
N GLU A 130 12.10 -4.83 2.38
CA GLU A 130 11.40 -5.30 3.56
C GLU A 130 12.30 -5.24 4.79
N THR A 131 11.71 -4.99 5.96
CA THR A 131 12.41 -4.95 7.25
C THR A 131 11.92 -6.12 8.09
N PRO A 132 12.73 -7.18 8.27
CA PRO A 132 12.31 -8.32 9.08
C PRO A 132 12.20 -7.94 10.55
N ILE A 133 11.12 -8.36 11.20
CA ILE A 133 10.92 -8.19 12.63
C ILE A 133 10.35 -9.47 13.21
N SER A 134 10.63 -9.70 14.49
CA SER A 134 10.15 -10.87 15.21
C SER A 134 10.17 -10.61 16.71
N GLY A 135 9.59 -11.51 17.49
CA GLY A 135 9.62 -11.42 18.95
C GLY A 135 8.93 -10.17 19.48
N ASP A 136 9.59 -9.48 20.38
CA ASP A 136 9.04 -8.30 21.03
C ASP A 136 8.77 -7.15 20.04
N GLU A 137 9.62 -7.01 19.03
CA GLU A 137 9.43 -5.99 18.00
C GLU A 137 8.17 -6.25 17.20
N LEU A 138 7.90 -7.51 16.89
CA LEU A 138 6.68 -7.89 16.17
C LEU A 138 5.45 -7.60 17.02
N GLU A 139 5.47 -7.93 18.31
CA GLU A 139 4.36 -7.64 19.21
C GLU A 139 4.09 -6.13 19.30
N GLN A 140 5.15 -5.35 19.42
CA GLN A 140 5.05 -3.90 19.47
C GLN A 140 4.51 -3.33 18.15
N PHE A 141 4.97 -3.88 17.04
CA PHE A 141 4.51 -3.45 15.71
C PHE A 141 3.02 -3.74 15.51
N GLU A 142 2.57 -4.92 15.90
CA GLU A 142 1.16 -5.28 15.81
C GLU A 142 0.29 -4.38 16.69
N LYS A 143 0.80 -3.99 17.86
CA LYS A 143 0.11 -3.04 18.73
C LYS A 143 0.00 -1.68 18.06
N LEU A 144 1.08 -1.22 17.41
CA LEU A 144 1.07 0.05 16.68
C LEU A 144 0.03 0.02 15.56
N LEU A 145 -0.02 -1.07 14.77
CA LEU A 145 -1.03 -1.21 13.73
C LEU A 145 -2.45 -1.15 14.30
N GLY A 146 -2.67 -1.79 15.44
CA GLY A 146 -3.98 -1.76 16.11
C GLY A 146 -4.38 -0.36 16.55
N LEU A 147 -3.43 0.39 17.10
CA LEU A 147 -3.68 1.77 17.53
C LEU A 147 -3.99 2.68 16.34
N LEU A 148 -3.25 2.53 15.24
CA LEU A 148 -3.49 3.30 14.03
C LEU A 148 -4.82 2.93 13.40
N ASN A 149 -5.15 1.66 13.33
CA ASN A 149 -6.43 1.19 12.78
C ASN A 149 -7.63 1.62 13.61
N ALA A 150 -7.43 1.91 14.89
CA ALA A 150 -8.48 2.42 15.75
C ALA A 150 -8.80 3.90 15.48
N CYS A 151 -7.92 4.61 14.76
CA CYS A 151 -8.17 6.00 14.39
C CYS A 151 -9.26 6.02 13.31
N GLU A 152 -10.31 6.80 13.54
CA GLU A 152 -11.48 6.83 12.67
C GLU A 152 -11.17 7.16 11.21
N ASP A 153 -10.26 8.10 10.98
CA ASP A 153 -9.96 8.60 9.63
C ASP A 153 -8.97 7.71 8.84
N VAL A 154 -8.32 6.74 9.50
CA VAL A 154 -7.34 5.89 8.85
C VAL A 154 -8.03 4.89 7.91
N GLN A 155 -7.62 4.89 6.64
CA GLN A 155 -8.17 4.01 5.61
C GLN A 155 -7.21 2.88 5.27
N ASN A 156 -5.92 3.21 5.12
CA ASN A 156 -4.91 2.22 4.74
C ASN A 156 -3.61 2.48 5.49
N ILE A 157 -2.92 1.41 5.83
CA ILE A 157 -1.58 1.49 6.41
C ILE A 157 -0.66 0.66 5.53
N PHE A 158 0.31 1.32 4.91
CA PHE A 158 1.33 0.65 4.11
C PHE A 158 2.62 0.63 4.91
N HIS A 159 3.34 -0.50 4.89
CA HIS A 159 4.56 -0.63 5.67
C HIS A 159 5.52 -1.63 5.04
N ASP A 160 6.76 -1.62 5.49
CA ASP A 160 7.81 -2.50 4.99
C ASP A 160 8.14 -3.66 5.93
N ALA A 161 7.39 -3.85 6.98
CA ALA A 161 7.66 -4.94 7.92
C ALA A 161 7.44 -6.30 7.25
N LYS A 162 8.43 -7.17 7.41
CA LYS A 162 8.33 -8.56 6.98
C LYS A 162 8.07 -9.40 8.23
N ILE A 163 6.90 -9.97 8.29
CA ILE A 163 6.43 -10.71 9.45
C ILE A 163 6.47 -12.20 9.21
#